data_47b19c9097709b024c8c51b2f6b21882
#
_entry.id   47b19c9097709b024c8c51b2f6b21882
#
_cell.length_a   1.000
_cell.length_b   1.000
_cell.length_c   1.000
_cell.angle_alpha   90.00
_cell.angle_beta   90.00
_cell.angle_gamma   90.00
#
_symmetry.space_group_name_H-M   'P 1'
#
loop_
_entity.id
_entity.type
_entity.pdbx_description
1 polymer ?
#
loop_
_entity_poly.entity_id
_entity_poly.type
_entity_poly.pdbx_seq_one_letter_code
_entity_poly.pdbx_strand_id
1 'polypeptide(L)'
;MSIVVDKLIPEFEAEATCGTTVNNGALMGQIVVLFFYPKDHTPGCTTEALEFRDRYKDFVKAGAVVYGVSRDNIASHDSFKEKLELPFELIADTEEKMCHMFGVVKNKIMYGKKVKGIERSTFLIAPDGTLKQEWRGIKSAKVQGHANEVLKAVKALKKEVTELEQA
;
A
#
# COMPACT_ATOMS: atom_id res chain seq x y z
N MET A 1 -16.78 7.52 2.39
CA MET A 1 -16.68 6.62 3.55
C MET A 1 -15.22 6.43 3.89
N SER A 2 -14.88 6.36 5.14
CA SER A 2 -13.50 6.17 5.58
C SER A 2 -13.29 4.76 6.14
N ILE A 3 -12.01 4.38 6.24
CA ILE A 3 -11.65 3.07 6.78
C ILE A 3 -11.60 3.10 8.30
N VAL A 4 -11.85 1.94 8.90
CA VAL A 4 -11.77 1.74 10.35
C VAL A 4 -11.12 0.38 10.61
N VAL A 5 -10.17 0.32 11.53
CA VAL A 5 -9.50 -0.94 11.90
C VAL A 5 -10.56 -1.94 12.43
N ASP A 6 -10.41 -3.19 12.06
CA ASP A 6 -11.32 -4.31 12.35
C ASP A 6 -12.66 -4.25 11.64
N LYS A 7 -12.79 -3.38 10.62
CA LYS A 7 -13.98 -3.32 9.78
C LYS A 7 -13.60 -3.58 8.32
N LEU A 8 -14.59 -3.99 7.53
CA LEU A 8 -14.40 -4.17 6.09
C LEU A 8 -14.04 -2.83 5.45
N ILE A 9 -13.09 -2.86 4.52
CA ILE A 9 -12.78 -1.66 3.74
C ILE A 9 -13.93 -1.38 2.76
N PRO A 10 -14.22 -0.09 2.47
CA PRO A 10 -15.26 0.25 1.49
C PRO A 10 -14.90 -0.26 0.09
N GLU A 11 -15.90 -0.38 -0.77
CA GLU A 11 -15.68 -0.78 -2.16
C GLU A 11 -14.89 0.26 -2.91
N PHE A 12 -13.98 -0.21 -3.76
CA PHE A 12 -13.19 0.65 -4.63
C PHE A 12 -12.83 -0.08 -5.92
N GLU A 13 -12.45 0.70 -6.92
CA GLU A 13 -11.89 0.20 -8.17
C GLU A 13 -10.82 1.19 -8.63
N ALA A 14 -9.66 0.70 -9.00
CA ALA A 14 -8.53 1.54 -9.40
C ALA A 14 -7.70 0.88 -10.49
N GLU A 15 -7.14 1.71 -11.37
CA GLU A 15 -6.21 1.24 -12.39
C GLU A 15 -4.83 1.03 -11.78
N ALA A 16 -4.16 -0.01 -12.24
CA ALA A 16 -2.80 -0.34 -11.83
C ALA A 16 -1.93 -0.61 -13.05
N THR A 17 -0.63 -0.75 -12.82
CA THR A 17 0.34 -1.09 -13.87
C THR A 17 0.01 -2.43 -14.53
N CYS A 18 0.59 -2.68 -15.70
CA CYS A 18 0.38 -3.91 -16.49
C CYS A 18 -1.08 -4.10 -16.94
N GLY A 19 -1.82 -3.00 -17.14
CA GLY A 19 -3.20 -3.07 -17.61
C GLY A 19 -4.16 -3.72 -16.63
N THR A 20 -3.81 -3.75 -15.36
CA THR A 20 -4.57 -4.42 -14.30
C THR A 20 -5.56 -3.46 -13.65
N THR A 21 -6.75 -3.94 -13.31
CA THR A 21 -7.70 -3.22 -12.47
C THR A 21 -7.74 -3.89 -11.11
N VAL A 22 -7.62 -3.10 -10.05
CA VAL A 22 -7.65 -3.59 -8.67
C VAL A 22 -8.96 -3.15 -8.02
N ASN A 23 -9.69 -4.10 -7.45
CA ASN A 23 -10.93 -3.83 -6.71
C ASN A 23 -11.03 -4.82 -5.55
N ASN A 24 -12.08 -4.69 -4.73
CA ASN A 24 -12.28 -5.57 -3.58
C ASN A 24 -12.32 -7.05 -3.97
N GLY A 25 -13.02 -7.37 -5.07
CA GLY A 25 -13.11 -8.76 -5.52
C GLY A 25 -11.75 -9.35 -5.90
N ALA A 26 -10.89 -8.58 -6.55
CA ALA A 26 -9.55 -9.02 -6.93
C ALA A 26 -8.65 -9.26 -5.71
N LEU A 27 -8.93 -8.60 -4.59
CA LEU A 27 -8.14 -8.70 -3.36
C LEU A 27 -8.61 -9.80 -2.43
N MET A 28 -9.83 -10.30 -2.61
CA MET A 28 -10.40 -11.32 -1.73
C MET A 28 -9.58 -12.62 -1.76
N GLY A 29 -9.45 -13.24 -0.59
CA GLY A 29 -8.79 -14.53 -0.47
C GLY A 29 -7.29 -14.46 -0.22
N GLN A 30 -6.72 -13.27 -0.18
CA GLN A 30 -5.29 -13.08 0.08
C GLN A 30 -5.06 -11.93 1.05
N ILE A 31 -3.92 -11.97 1.75
CA ILE A 31 -3.51 -10.87 2.61
C ILE A 31 -3.00 -9.76 1.69
N VAL A 32 -3.41 -8.53 1.93
CA VAL A 32 -3.06 -7.39 1.07
C VAL A 32 -2.32 -6.33 1.87
N VAL A 33 -1.22 -5.86 1.30
CA VAL A 33 -0.46 -4.72 1.82
C VAL A 33 -0.58 -3.59 0.82
N LEU A 34 -1.08 -2.44 1.25
CA LEU A 34 -1.14 -1.23 0.44
C LEU A 34 -0.22 -0.20 1.07
N PHE A 35 0.84 0.21 0.37
CA PHE A 35 1.67 1.30 0.87
C PHE A 35 1.44 2.56 0.03
N PHE A 36 0.96 3.61 0.70
CA PHE A 36 0.69 4.91 0.09
C PHE A 36 1.94 5.78 0.22
N TYR A 37 2.36 6.40 -0.87
CA TYR A 37 3.55 7.24 -0.90
C TYR A 37 3.31 8.51 -1.73
N PRO A 38 4.05 9.59 -1.44
CA PRO A 38 3.79 10.87 -2.10
C PRO A 38 4.02 10.92 -3.60
N LYS A 39 5.13 10.38 -4.12
CA LYS A 39 5.46 10.57 -5.53
C LYS A 39 6.53 9.60 -6.02
N ASP A 40 6.33 9.07 -7.24
CA ASP A 40 7.32 8.26 -7.94
C ASP A 40 8.63 9.04 -8.13
N HIS A 41 9.73 8.32 -8.22
CA HIS A 41 11.07 8.85 -8.51
C HIS A 41 11.63 9.81 -7.46
N THR A 42 11.07 9.82 -6.25
CA THR A 42 11.62 10.59 -5.13
C THR A 42 12.46 9.68 -4.24
N PRO A 43 13.49 10.21 -3.51
CA PRO A 43 14.41 9.36 -2.73
C PRO A 43 13.73 8.48 -1.68
N GLY A 44 12.86 9.04 -0.86
CA GLY A 44 12.18 8.28 0.19
C GLY A 44 11.25 7.21 -0.35
N CYS A 45 10.51 7.53 -1.41
CA CYS A 45 9.60 6.59 -2.06
C CYS A 45 10.36 5.48 -2.78
N THR A 46 11.50 5.80 -3.38
CA THR A 46 12.38 4.81 -4.00
C THR A 46 12.90 3.83 -2.96
N THR A 47 13.40 4.33 -1.82
CA THR A 47 13.88 3.48 -0.74
C THR A 47 12.79 2.55 -0.23
N GLU A 48 11.59 3.06 -0.02
CA GLU A 48 10.45 2.28 0.45
C GLU A 48 10.09 1.17 -0.54
N ALA A 49 9.98 1.51 -1.82
CA ALA A 49 9.65 0.54 -2.86
C ALA A 49 10.71 -0.57 -2.95
N LEU A 50 11.99 -0.22 -2.86
CA LEU A 50 13.08 -1.19 -2.88
C LEU A 50 13.05 -2.11 -1.66
N GLU A 51 12.70 -1.59 -0.49
CA GLU A 51 12.56 -2.40 0.72
C GLU A 51 11.48 -3.47 0.56
N PHE A 52 10.33 -3.11 0.02
CA PHE A 52 9.26 -4.06 -0.26
C PHE A 52 9.66 -5.04 -1.37
N ARG A 53 10.35 -4.55 -2.41
CA ARG A 53 10.85 -5.40 -3.50
C ARG A 53 11.77 -6.50 -2.96
N ASP A 54 12.72 -6.12 -2.15
CA ASP A 54 13.74 -7.05 -1.66
C ASP A 54 13.16 -8.12 -0.75
N ARG A 55 12.00 -7.86 -0.15
CA ARG A 55 11.31 -8.80 0.73
C ARG A 55 10.06 -9.43 0.09
N TYR A 56 9.81 -9.15 -1.18
CA TYR A 56 8.56 -9.57 -1.80
C TYR A 56 8.35 -11.08 -1.81
N LYS A 57 9.41 -11.86 -2.00
CA LYS A 57 9.32 -13.33 -1.96
C LYS A 57 8.78 -13.81 -0.61
N ASP A 58 9.18 -13.17 0.46
CA ASP A 58 8.72 -13.51 1.81
C ASP A 58 7.26 -13.13 2.02
N PHE A 59 6.82 -12.00 1.44
CA PHE A 59 5.41 -11.63 1.45
C PHE A 59 4.58 -12.67 0.71
N VAL A 60 5.01 -13.08 -0.46
CA VAL A 60 4.30 -14.10 -1.25
C VAL A 60 4.22 -15.43 -0.50
N LYS A 61 5.31 -15.86 0.13
CA LYS A 61 5.32 -17.08 0.95
C LYS A 61 4.32 -17.00 2.10
N ALA A 62 4.11 -15.80 2.64
CA ALA A 62 3.15 -15.57 3.71
C ALA A 62 1.72 -15.37 3.19
N GLY A 63 1.47 -15.56 1.90
CA GLY A 63 0.14 -15.44 1.31
C GLY A 63 -0.29 -14.00 1.07
N ALA A 64 0.66 -13.06 0.98
CA ALA A 64 0.37 -11.65 0.81
C ALA A 64 0.75 -11.13 -0.57
N VAL A 65 0.01 -10.13 -1.03
CA VAL A 65 0.34 -9.33 -2.20
C VAL A 65 0.56 -7.89 -1.75
N VAL A 66 1.49 -7.20 -2.41
CA VAL A 66 1.83 -5.81 -2.11
C VAL A 66 1.45 -4.93 -3.29
N TYR A 67 0.85 -3.79 -3.02
CA TYR A 67 0.58 -2.74 -4.01
C TYR A 67 1.10 -1.42 -3.47
N GLY A 68 1.81 -0.68 -4.32
CA GLY A 68 2.12 0.72 -4.04
C GLY A 68 0.99 1.58 -4.56
N VAL A 69 0.66 2.66 -3.88
CA VAL A 69 -0.41 3.58 -4.26
C VAL A 69 0.08 5.02 -4.20
N SER A 70 -0.06 5.76 -5.28
CA SER A 70 0.18 7.19 -5.29
C SER A 70 -0.74 7.88 -6.29
N ARG A 71 -0.67 9.22 -6.33
CA ARG A 71 -1.46 10.03 -7.26
C ARG A 71 -0.83 10.13 -8.65
N ASP A 72 0.33 9.51 -8.85
CA ASP A 72 0.98 9.50 -10.16
C ASP A 72 0.16 8.70 -11.17
N ASN A 73 0.31 9.04 -12.46
CA ASN A 73 -0.40 8.35 -13.52
C ASN A 73 0.28 7.03 -13.89
N ILE A 74 -0.38 6.25 -14.75
CA ILE A 74 0.13 4.94 -15.18
C ILE A 74 1.48 5.06 -15.86
N ALA A 75 1.68 6.07 -16.71
CA ALA A 75 2.97 6.24 -17.40
C ALA A 75 4.12 6.43 -16.43
N SER A 76 3.92 7.24 -15.39
CA SER A 76 4.92 7.43 -14.33
C SER A 76 5.16 6.13 -13.56
N HIS A 77 4.10 5.43 -13.20
CA HIS A 77 4.18 4.16 -12.48
C HIS A 77 4.89 3.08 -13.29
N ASP A 78 4.61 2.98 -14.60
CA ASP A 78 5.28 2.03 -15.47
C ASP A 78 6.80 2.30 -15.50
N SER A 79 7.18 3.57 -15.61
CA SER A 79 8.59 3.98 -15.58
C SER A 79 9.24 3.65 -14.23
N PHE A 80 8.56 3.95 -13.14
CA PHE A 80 9.06 3.69 -11.78
C PHE A 80 9.22 2.19 -11.53
N LYS A 81 8.22 1.41 -11.92
CA LYS A 81 8.24 -0.05 -11.78
C LYS A 81 9.38 -0.66 -12.60
N GLU A 82 9.53 -0.25 -13.85
CA GLU A 82 10.57 -0.75 -14.74
C GLU A 82 11.95 -0.39 -14.21
N LYS A 83 12.16 0.86 -13.84
CA LYS A 83 13.45 1.33 -13.33
C LYS A 83 13.91 0.58 -12.09
N LEU A 84 13.01 0.30 -11.18
CA LEU A 84 13.32 -0.39 -9.93
C LEU A 84 13.13 -1.90 -10.01
N GLU A 85 12.65 -2.42 -11.13
CA GLU A 85 12.33 -3.84 -11.29
C GLU A 85 11.40 -4.35 -10.20
N LEU A 86 10.31 -3.61 -9.95
CA LEU A 86 9.35 -3.98 -8.91
C LEU A 86 8.54 -5.21 -9.33
N PRO A 87 8.45 -6.24 -8.47
CA PRO A 87 7.70 -7.46 -8.78
C PRO A 87 6.19 -7.33 -8.49
N PHE A 88 5.76 -6.20 -7.98
CA PHE A 88 4.35 -5.92 -7.66
C PHE A 88 3.84 -4.74 -8.46
N GLU A 89 2.52 -4.59 -8.51
CA GLU A 89 1.89 -3.53 -9.27
C GLU A 89 1.74 -2.24 -8.46
N LEU A 90 1.67 -1.13 -9.19
CA LEU A 90 1.46 0.19 -8.61
C LEU A 90 0.08 0.70 -9.04
N ILE A 91 -0.70 1.16 -8.08
CA ILE A 91 -2.04 1.70 -8.30
C ILE A 91 -1.95 3.20 -8.59
N ALA A 92 -2.57 3.63 -9.70
CA ALA A 92 -2.60 5.03 -10.11
C ALA A 92 -3.89 5.68 -9.61
N ASP A 93 -3.82 6.33 -8.44
CA ASP A 93 -4.95 7.00 -7.81
C ASP A 93 -4.99 8.48 -8.19
N THR A 94 -5.07 8.76 -9.49
CA THR A 94 -4.98 10.12 -10.03
C THR A 94 -6.08 11.05 -9.54
N GLU A 95 -7.25 10.51 -9.20
CA GLU A 95 -8.38 11.28 -8.68
C GLU A 95 -8.44 11.31 -7.16
N GLU A 96 -7.43 10.74 -6.49
CA GLU A 96 -7.33 10.70 -5.03
C GLU A 96 -8.46 9.94 -4.31
N LYS A 97 -9.19 9.09 -5.02
CA LYS A 97 -10.31 8.34 -4.43
C LYS A 97 -9.86 7.43 -3.30
N MET A 98 -8.83 6.62 -3.53
CA MET A 98 -8.27 5.76 -2.49
C MET A 98 -7.56 6.57 -1.42
N CYS A 99 -6.84 7.61 -1.82
CA CYS A 99 -6.15 8.47 -0.86
C CYS A 99 -7.11 9.11 0.14
N HIS A 100 -8.28 9.57 -0.33
CA HIS A 100 -9.31 10.11 0.56
C HIS A 100 -9.96 9.01 1.41
N MET A 101 -10.28 7.88 0.80
CA MET A 101 -10.90 6.76 1.52
C MET A 101 -10.02 6.26 2.66
N PHE A 102 -8.70 6.18 2.43
CA PHE A 102 -7.75 5.73 3.45
C PHE A 102 -7.25 6.87 4.35
N GLY A 103 -7.73 8.10 4.11
CA GLY A 103 -7.44 9.24 4.99
C GLY A 103 -6.00 9.69 4.97
N VAL A 104 -5.30 9.53 3.85
CA VAL A 104 -3.88 9.88 3.74
C VAL A 104 -3.62 11.24 3.07
N VAL A 105 -4.67 11.94 2.65
CA VAL A 105 -4.53 13.29 2.08
C VAL A 105 -4.40 14.27 3.24
N LYS A 106 -3.29 15.01 3.29
CA LYS A 106 -3.01 15.97 4.35
C LYS A 106 -2.72 17.34 3.77
N ASN A 107 -3.15 18.37 4.49
CA ASN A 107 -2.81 19.73 4.13
C ASN A 107 -1.43 20.05 4.70
N LYS A 108 -0.56 20.60 3.85
CA LYS A 108 0.80 21.00 4.23
C LYS A 108 1.00 22.46 3.82
N ILE A 109 1.94 23.13 4.50
CA ILE A 109 2.36 24.47 4.10
C ILE A 109 3.76 24.34 3.52
N MET A 110 3.92 24.69 2.24
CA MET A 110 5.21 24.70 1.56
C MET A 110 5.42 26.08 0.95
N TYR A 111 6.52 26.73 1.30
CA TYR A 111 6.85 28.08 0.83
C TYR A 111 5.70 29.07 1.04
N GLY A 112 5.04 29.00 2.21
CA GLY A 112 3.93 29.88 2.57
C GLY A 112 2.59 29.56 1.89
N LYS A 113 2.53 28.52 1.07
CA LYS A 113 1.30 28.13 0.37
C LYS A 113 0.73 26.84 0.95
N LYS A 114 -0.59 26.77 1.01
CA LYS A 114 -1.28 25.52 1.40
C LYS A 114 -1.26 24.57 0.21
N VAL A 115 -0.69 23.37 0.40
CA VAL A 115 -0.68 22.32 -0.60
C VAL A 115 -1.22 21.03 0.00
N LYS A 116 -1.81 20.19 -0.84
CA LYS A 116 -2.23 18.85 -0.43
C LYS A 116 -1.08 17.88 -0.68
N GLY A 117 -0.76 17.10 0.33
CA GLY A 117 0.25 16.06 0.23
C GLY A 117 -0.31 14.71 0.67
N ILE A 118 0.43 13.66 0.38
CA ILE A 118 0.07 12.32 0.83
C ILE A 118 0.93 11.99 2.04
N GLU A 119 0.26 11.60 3.13
CA GLU A 119 0.91 11.06 4.32
C GLU A 119 1.34 9.64 4.02
N ARG A 120 2.63 9.37 4.06
CA ARG A 120 3.17 8.03 3.83
C ARG A 120 2.57 7.07 4.86
N SER A 121 1.86 6.07 4.38
CA SER A 121 1.12 5.16 5.25
C SER A 121 1.02 3.78 4.62
N THR A 122 0.94 2.74 5.45
CA THR A 122 0.78 1.37 4.99
C THR A 122 -0.41 0.74 5.69
N PHE A 123 -1.15 -0.09 4.96
CA PHE A 123 -2.36 -0.74 5.46
C PHE A 123 -2.30 -2.24 5.19
N LEU A 124 -2.67 -3.01 6.21
CA LEU A 124 -2.71 -4.47 6.14
C LEU A 124 -4.17 -4.92 6.16
N ILE A 125 -4.55 -5.65 5.12
CA ILE A 125 -5.93 -6.09 4.91
C ILE A 125 -5.98 -7.62 4.90
N ALA A 126 -6.91 -8.18 5.66
CA ALA A 126 -7.11 -9.63 5.75
C ALA A 126 -7.79 -10.20 4.50
N PRO A 127 -7.73 -11.54 4.30
CA PRO A 127 -8.38 -12.17 3.15
C PRO A 127 -9.88 -11.91 3.01
N ASP A 128 -10.57 -11.60 4.11
CA ASP A 128 -12.01 -11.29 4.09
C ASP A 128 -12.31 -9.81 3.77
N GLY A 129 -11.27 -8.98 3.59
CA GLY A 129 -11.41 -7.56 3.31
C GLY A 129 -11.40 -6.66 4.56
N THR A 130 -11.15 -7.23 5.73
CA THR A 130 -11.08 -6.47 6.98
C THR A 130 -9.73 -5.78 7.12
N LEU A 131 -9.74 -4.48 7.47
CA LEU A 131 -8.51 -3.75 7.77
C LEU A 131 -7.98 -4.21 9.13
N LYS A 132 -6.78 -4.77 9.16
CA LYS A 132 -6.22 -5.33 10.39
C LYS A 132 -5.24 -4.42 11.10
N GLN A 133 -4.45 -3.67 10.36
CA GLN A 133 -3.46 -2.80 10.95
C GLN A 133 -3.14 -1.65 10.02
N GLU A 134 -2.76 -0.51 10.59
CA GLU A 134 -2.32 0.65 9.83
C GLU A 134 -1.05 1.24 10.44
N TRP A 135 -0.19 1.75 9.57
CA TRP A 135 1.00 2.52 9.95
C TRP A 135 0.88 3.87 9.26
N ARG A 136 0.68 4.92 10.04
CA ARG A 136 0.44 6.27 9.49
C ARG A 136 1.59 7.20 9.78
N GLY A 137 1.77 8.18 8.89
CA GLY A 137 2.76 9.24 9.11
C GLY A 137 4.19 8.76 9.15
N ILE A 138 4.55 7.78 8.32
CA ILE A 138 5.91 7.24 8.27
C ILE A 138 6.83 8.29 7.67
N LYS A 139 7.77 8.78 8.46
CA LYS A 139 8.74 9.77 8.01
C LYS A 139 9.79 9.13 7.11
N SER A 140 10.31 9.89 6.13
CA SER A 140 11.33 9.40 5.21
C SER A 140 12.52 8.78 5.92
N ALA A 141 12.91 9.33 7.07
CA ALA A 141 14.01 8.80 7.88
C ALA A 141 13.69 7.44 8.52
N LYS A 142 12.42 7.05 8.55
CA LYS A 142 11.95 5.79 9.16
C LYS A 142 11.55 4.73 8.12
N VAL A 143 11.78 5.01 6.85
CA VAL A 143 11.41 4.07 5.77
C VAL A 143 12.23 2.79 5.84
N GLN A 144 13.52 2.88 6.19
CA GLN A 144 14.35 1.69 6.37
C GLN A 144 13.83 0.85 7.52
N GLY A 145 13.66 -0.44 7.26
CA GLY A 145 13.11 -1.38 8.24
C GLY A 145 11.58 -1.44 8.27
N HIS A 146 10.90 -0.50 7.63
CA HIS A 146 9.43 -0.48 7.62
C HIS A 146 8.84 -1.72 6.94
N ALA A 147 9.35 -2.09 5.76
CA ALA A 147 8.86 -3.28 5.06
C ALA A 147 9.03 -4.55 5.89
N ASN A 148 10.12 -4.65 6.65
CA ASN A 148 10.34 -5.78 7.54
C ASN A 148 9.34 -5.81 8.70
N GLU A 149 9.00 -4.65 9.24
CA GLU A 149 7.98 -4.51 10.28
C GLU A 149 6.61 -4.97 9.76
N VAL A 150 6.26 -4.54 8.54
CA VAL A 150 5.02 -4.95 7.89
C VAL A 150 5.02 -6.45 7.63
N LEU A 151 6.13 -7.01 7.18
CA LEU A 151 6.27 -8.45 6.96
C LEU A 151 6.02 -9.25 8.23
N LYS A 152 6.52 -8.81 9.37
CA LYS A 152 6.26 -9.45 10.64
C LYS A 152 4.77 -9.48 10.97
N ALA A 153 4.07 -8.37 10.71
CA ALA A 153 2.63 -8.29 10.91
C ALA A 153 1.87 -9.22 9.95
N VAL A 154 2.33 -9.33 8.70
CA VAL A 154 1.75 -10.25 7.72
C VAL A 154 1.90 -11.70 8.19
N LYS A 155 3.07 -12.08 8.66
CA LYS A 155 3.33 -13.44 9.17
C LYS A 155 2.43 -13.76 10.37
N ALA A 156 2.25 -12.81 11.28
CA ALA A 156 1.37 -12.97 12.43
C ALA A 156 -0.08 -13.13 11.98
N LEU A 157 -0.53 -12.33 11.02
CA LEU A 157 -1.89 -12.43 10.48
C LEU A 157 -2.11 -13.76 9.77
N LYS A 158 -1.14 -14.22 8.99
CA LYS A 158 -1.23 -15.51 8.31
C LYS A 158 -1.42 -16.66 9.31
N LYS A 159 -0.67 -16.64 10.40
CA LYS A 159 -0.80 -17.63 11.46
C LYS A 159 -2.20 -17.62 12.07
N GLU A 160 -2.72 -16.43 12.36
CA GLU A 160 -4.07 -16.26 12.89
C GLU A 160 -5.13 -16.78 11.92
N VAL A 161 -5.04 -16.45 10.63
CA VAL A 161 -5.95 -16.92 9.60
C VAL A 161 -5.90 -18.44 9.48
N THR A 162 -4.72 -19.03 9.48
CA THR A 162 -4.55 -20.49 9.41
C THR A 162 -5.17 -21.19 10.60
N GLU A 163 -5.00 -20.65 11.80
CA GLU A 163 -5.61 -21.19 13.01
C GLU A 163 -7.14 -21.16 12.96
N LEU A 164 -7.71 -20.06 12.41
CA LEU A 164 -9.16 -19.96 12.23
C LEU A 164 -9.71 -20.96 11.21
N GLU A 165 -8.96 -21.24 10.14
CA GLU A 165 -9.35 -22.20 9.13
C GLU A 165 -9.30 -23.64 9.65
N GLN A 166 -8.48 -23.91 10.65
CA GLN A 166 -8.33 -25.23 11.27
C GLN A 166 -9.31 -25.47 12.43
N ALA A 167 -10.01 -24.41 12.85
CA ALA A 167 -10.91 -24.49 14.00
C ALA A 167 -12.29 -25.15 13.66
#